data_8349a9af213f5962ee06ad082cf1465f
#
_entry.id   8349a9af213f5962ee06ad082cf1465f
#
_cell.length_a   1.000
_cell.length_b   1.000
_cell.length_c   1.000
_cell.angle_alpha   90.00
_cell.angle_beta   90.00
_cell.angle_gamma   90.00
#
_symmetry.space_group_name_H-M   'P 1'
#
loop_
_entity.id
_entity.type
_entity.pdbx_description
1 polymer ?
#
loop_
_entity_poly.entity_id
_entity_poly.type
_entity_poly.pdbx_seq_one_letter_code
_entity_poly.pdbx_strand_id
1 'polypeptide(L)' 'MNQLEKEILVFKTDLETPERLDAIKPFLDQHPGIIKWNVDNHDIDNVLRIESRNMAPADIIELAKDAGISCEELPD' A
#
# COMPACT_ATOMS: atom_id res chain seq x y z
N MET A 1 5.10 22.13 12.69
CA MET A 1 5.25 21.62 12.36
C MET A 1 5.15 20.67 12.01
N ASN A 2 4.93 20.29 11.99
CA ASN A 2 5.09 19.41 11.74
C ASN A 2 4.51 18.57 10.89
N GLN A 3 4.20 18.52 10.14
CA GLN A 3 3.91 17.75 9.05
C GLN A 3 4.70 16.53 9.03
N LEU A 4 5.21 16.27 10.00
CA LEU A 4 6.12 15.27 10.11
C LEU A 4 5.56 13.96 10.34
N GLU A 5 4.23 13.86 10.44
CA GLU A 5 3.59 12.61 10.64
C GLU A 5 3.53 11.75 9.39
N LYS A 6 4.06 12.23 8.28
CA LYS A 6 4.11 11.42 7.07
C LYS A 6 5.02 10.22 7.27
N GLU A 7 4.51 9.04 6.98
CA GLU A 7 5.25 7.79 7.11
C GLU A 7 5.26 7.03 5.82
N ILE A 8 6.35 6.32 5.56
CA ILE A 8 6.45 5.47 4.38
C ILE A 8 6.29 4.03 4.83
N LEU A 9 5.28 3.36 4.29
CA LEU A 9 5.00 1.97 4.58
C LEU A 9 5.28 1.15 3.33
N VAL A 10 5.96 0.03 3.50
CA VAL A 10 6.43 -0.79 2.37
C VAL A 10 5.97 -2.23 2.57
N PHE A 11 5.38 -2.80 1.52
CA PHE A 11 4.78 -4.12 1.59
C PHE A 11 5.16 -4.99 0.41
N LYS A 12 5.26 -6.29 0.68
CA LYS A 12 5.34 -7.31 -0.35
C LYS A 12 3.90 -7.68 -0.72
N THR A 13 3.59 -7.75 -2.00
CA THR A 13 2.23 -8.02 -2.46
C THR A 13 2.21 -9.00 -3.61
N ASP A 14 0.99 -9.40 -4.03
CA ASP A 14 0.80 -10.16 -5.24
C ASP A 14 0.15 -9.30 -6.32
N LEU A 15 0.49 -8.02 -6.35
CA LEU A 15 0.01 -7.08 -7.38
C LEU A 15 0.76 -7.36 -8.70
N GLU A 16 0.54 -8.53 -9.25
CA GLU A 16 1.30 -9.05 -10.39
C GLU A 16 0.67 -8.76 -11.74
N THR A 17 -0.58 -8.35 -11.74
CA THR A 17 -1.31 -8.12 -12.98
C THR A 17 -2.03 -6.80 -12.94
N PRO A 18 -2.35 -6.21 -14.11
CA PRO A 18 -3.14 -4.97 -14.14
C PRO A 18 -4.50 -5.14 -13.46
N GLU A 19 -5.10 -6.32 -13.55
CA GLU A 19 -6.39 -6.55 -12.92
C GLU A 19 -6.30 -6.43 -11.40
N ARG A 20 -5.24 -6.96 -10.82
CA ARG A 20 -5.05 -6.87 -9.37
C ARG A 20 -4.78 -5.45 -8.95
N LEU A 21 -3.99 -4.75 -9.73
CA LEU A 21 -3.71 -3.34 -9.45
C LEU A 21 -4.99 -2.52 -9.51
N ASP A 22 -5.82 -2.76 -10.53
CA ASP A 22 -7.09 -2.06 -10.68
C ASP A 22 -8.03 -2.36 -9.52
N ALA A 23 -7.96 -3.57 -8.96
CA ALA A 23 -8.82 -3.95 -7.85
C ALA A 23 -8.50 -3.16 -6.58
N ILE A 24 -7.21 -2.91 -6.32
CA ILE A 24 -6.82 -2.22 -5.09
C ILE A 24 -6.83 -0.71 -5.23
N LYS A 25 -6.71 -0.21 -6.47
CA LYS A 25 -6.56 1.22 -6.72
C LYS A 25 -7.65 2.08 -6.06
N PRO A 26 -8.95 1.77 -6.21
CA PRO A 26 -9.96 2.62 -5.58
C PRO A 26 -9.87 2.60 -4.05
N PHE A 27 -9.45 1.49 -3.47
CA PHE A 27 -9.30 1.42 -2.01
C PHE A 27 -8.19 2.36 -1.55
N LEU A 28 -7.11 2.44 -2.31
CA LEU A 28 -5.98 3.30 -1.95
C LEU A 28 -6.29 4.77 -2.25
N ASP A 29 -6.89 5.04 -3.39
CA ASP A 29 -7.15 6.41 -3.82
C ASP A 29 -8.20 7.11 -2.96
N GLN A 30 -9.12 6.35 -2.38
CA GLN A 30 -10.20 6.93 -1.60
C GLN A 30 -9.88 7.06 -0.12
N HIS A 31 -8.78 6.49 0.33
CA HIS A 31 -8.47 6.50 1.76
C HIS A 31 -7.85 7.84 2.15
N PRO A 32 -8.44 8.56 3.10
CA PRO A 32 -7.96 9.89 3.47
C PRO A 32 -6.58 9.89 4.13
N GLY A 33 -6.16 8.75 4.70
CA GLY A 33 -4.85 8.66 5.33
C GLY A 33 -3.72 8.37 4.36
N ILE A 34 -4.03 8.06 3.11
CA ILE A 34 -3.01 7.75 2.10
C ILE A 34 -2.77 8.97 1.24
N ILE A 35 -1.53 9.49 1.30
CA ILE A 35 -1.14 10.67 0.55
C ILE A 35 -0.79 10.30 -0.88
N LYS A 36 -0.06 9.19 -1.03
CA LYS A 36 0.49 8.79 -2.32
C LYS A 36 0.90 7.33 -2.24
N TRP A 37 0.86 6.63 -3.36
CA TRP A 37 1.29 5.23 -3.39
C TRP A 37 1.81 4.87 -4.77
N ASN A 38 2.65 3.83 -4.82
CA ASN A 38 3.06 3.26 -6.09
C ASN A 38 3.46 1.81 -5.88
N VAL A 39 3.59 1.06 -6.99
CA VAL A 39 3.99 -0.34 -6.96
C VAL A 39 5.21 -0.50 -7.85
N ASP A 40 6.24 -1.16 -7.32
CA ASP A 40 7.44 -1.46 -8.08
C ASP A 40 7.33 -2.90 -8.58
N ASN A 41 6.97 -3.04 -9.85
CA ASN A 41 6.82 -4.35 -10.47
C ASN A 41 8.11 -4.93 -11.00
N HIS A 42 9.21 -4.19 -10.92
CA HIS A 42 10.50 -4.72 -11.27
C HIS A 42 11.04 -5.63 -10.19
N ASP A 43 10.51 -5.50 -8.97
CA ASP A 43 10.89 -6.35 -7.88
C ASP A 43 10.00 -7.58 -7.89
N ILE A 44 10.57 -8.74 -7.63
CA ILE A 44 9.83 -10.00 -7.60
C ILE A 44 8.72 -9.97 -6.55
N ASP A 45 8.89 -9.13 -5.54
CA ASP A 45 7.92 -9.01 -4.44
C ASP A 45 6.78 -8.04 -4.75
N ASN A 46 6.77 -7.42 -5.93
CA ASN A 46 5.74 -6.45 -6.30
C ASN A 46 5.51 -5.46 -5.17
N VAL A 47 6.54 -4.73 -4.84
CA VAL A 47 6.59 -3.90 -3.65
C VAL A 47 5.61 -2.73 -3.75
N LEU A 48 4.71 -2.64 -2.78
CA LEU A 48 3.78 -1.53 -2.65
C LEU A 48 4.35 -0.55 -1.65
N ARG A 49 4.57 0.69 -2.08
CA ARG A 49 5.07 1.75 -1.21
C ARG A 49 3.98 2.78 -1.02
N ILE A 50 3.70 3.10 0.24
CA ILE A 50 2.62 4.02 0.59
C ILE A 50 3.15 5.14 1.46
N GLU A 51 2.84 6.38 1.09
CA GLU A 51 3.07 7.54 1.95
C GLU A 51 1.76 7.83 2.64
N SER A 52 1.77 7.81 3.96
CA SER A 52 0.54 7.92 4.72
C SER A 52 0.70 8.82 5.93
N ARG A 53 -0.43 9.14 6.55
CA ARG A 53 -0.47 9.88 7.82
C ARG A 53 -1.30 9.09 8.81
N ASN A 54 -0.73 8.88 9.99
CA ASN A 54 -1.45 8.25 11.09
C ASN A 54 -2.04 6.88 10.75
N MET A 55 -1.31 6.12 9.93
CA MET A 55 -1.75 4.78 9.57
C MET A 55 -0.73 3.76 10.05
N ALA A 56 -1.23 2.63 10.52
CA ALA A 56 -0.38 1.51 10.87
C ALA A 56 -0.30 0.55 9.69
N PRO A 57 0.76 -0.28 9.61
CA PRO A 57 0.82 -1.29 8.55
C PRO A 57 -0.40 -2.20 8.52
N ALA A 58 -0.99 -2.50 9.68
CA ALA A 58 -2.18 -3.34 9.73
C ALA A 58 -3.35 -2.74 8.97
N ASP A 59 -3.46 -1.41 8.93
CA ASP A 59 -4.53 -0.74 8.22
C ASP A 59 -4.44 -1.02 6.72
N ILE A 60 -3.23 -1.02 6.18
CA ILE A 60 -3.01 -1.28 4.76
C ILE A 60 -3.25 -2.76 4.45
N ILE A 61 -2.83 -3.65 5.34
CA ILE A 61 -3.03 -5.08 5.15
C ILE A 61 -4.53 -5.41 5.10
N GLU A 62 -5.32 -4.80 5.99
CA GLU A 62 -6.76 -4.97 6.00
C GLU A 62 -7.40 -4.47 4.71
N LEU A 63 -6.95 -3.30 4.28
CA LEU A 63 -7.47 -2.68 3.07
C LEU A 63 -7.17 -3.55 1.85
N ALA A 64 -5.96 -4.07 1.77
CA ALA A 64 -5.57 -4.95 0.67
C ALA A 64 -6.39 -6.25 0.71
N LYS A 65 -6.62 -6.77 1.89
CA LYS A 65 -7.41 -7.97 2.06
C LYS A 65 -8.82 -7.78 1.53
N ASP A 66 -9.42 -6.62 1.81
CA ASP A 66 -10.75 -6.31 1.30
C ASP A 66 -10.78 -6.26 -0.22
N ALA A 67 -9.67 -5.90 -0.83
CA ALA A 67 -9.55 -5.86 -2.28
C ALA A 67 -9.14 -7.21 -2.88
N GLY A 68 -8.92 -8.22 -2.04
CA GLY A 68 -8.51 -9.54 -2.50
C GLY A 68 -7.03 -9.63 -2.83
N ILE A 69 -6.22 -8.77 -2.24
CA ILE A 69 -4.79 -8.69 -2.52
C ILE A 69 -4.00 -9.18 -1.31
N SER A 70 -3.02 -10.04 -1.57
CA SER A 70 -2.11 -10.49 -0.52
C SER A 70 -1.11 -9.38 -0.23
N CYS A 71 -0.93 -9.06 1.04
CA CYS A 71 -0.09 -7.92 1.44
C CYS A 71 0.60 -8.26 2.75
N GLU A 72 1.90 -8.07 2.77
CA GLU A 72 2.71 -8.39 3.94
C GLU A 72 3.74 -7.31 4.14
N GLU A 73 3.87 -6.83 5.36
CA GLU A 73 4.83 -5.77 5.65
C GLU A 73 6.25 -6.27 5.43
N LEU A 74 7.06 -5.47 4.72
CA LEU A 74 8.48 -5.78 4.54
C LEU A 74 9.27 -5.13 5.67
N PRO A 75 10.14 -5.89 6.33
CA PRO A 75 11.02 -5.29 7.32
C PRO A 75 12.07 -4.42 6.64
N ASP A 76 12.52 -3.44 7.34
CA ASP A 76 13.58 -2.56 6.85
C ASP A 76 14.92 -3.24 6.81
#